data_52c7e88e1ab2b47643862b920271f045
#
_entry.id   52c7e88e1ab2b47643862b920271f045
#
_cell.length_a   1.000
_cell.length_b   1.000
_cell.length_c   1.000
_cell.angle_alpha   90.00
_cell.angle_beta   90.00
_cell.angle_gamma   90.00
#
_symmetry.space_group_name_H-M   'P 1'
#
loop_
_entity.id
_entity.type
_entity.pdbx_description
1 polymer ?
#
loop_
_entity_poly.entity_id
_entity_poly.type
_entity_poly.pdbx_seq_one_letter_code
_entity_poly.pdbx_strand_id
1 'polypeptide(L)'
;MKKKNIIIGRIKQDFKPSVFQQIVPNENEIENLVLNKFEEYIPRKFTIEVTEKCTLRCKYCLFSNQLSERHHSEIEMDDLTMKKAVDYYYLIYTNAFKRVSNGYRGEVLSIAPPGISWWGGEPFTNFELIKKSKAYIESLPWHEYGIEKDNFVYSVVSNFTIVNDEILDFLISGKIYLFISLDGGEKEHDKNRVFANNKGSFSRVSHNIDILIKKAPEYCRKYVVIQAVLANNIRGNQGVNSIIKTYGIYTLDSKVLNFQLYPQKVKNQYLPGKRKRINEKKELADFDLLLNQLNSMPVQNLVQFFKIQKGILNEIENLFALDSKIAYENSQSCCIYKKWLTCPAGVDNIFVSVSGDIHICNKSDYSFKLGDVSTGISLNRIKRFYSQYYHVIRNGKCHSCWAVHFCGICPAALLNDGKFHLPNKDECEVVRKNICLQLKKYIMLLNKDELYEKLESAMLNLPKRTFLNYREPLNIRLYEKD
;
A
#
# COMPACT_ATOMS: atom_id res chain seq x y z
N MET A 1 6.55 33.15 6.74
CA MET A 1 7.70 33.44 7.64
C MET A 1 7.54 32.87 9.05
N LYS A 2 6.46 33.12 9.80
CA LYS A 2 6.32 32.59 11.19
C LYS A 2 6.34 31.06 11.27
N LYS A 3 5.61 30.36 10.39
CA LYS A 3 5.53 28.88 10.35
C LYS A 3 6.89 28.24 10.07
N LYS A 4 7.63 28.80 9.10
CA LYS A 4 8.98 28.38 8.70
C LYS A 4 10.01 28.47 9.83
N ASN A 5 10.05 29.61 10.54
CA ASN A 5 10.99 29.83 11.63
C ASN A 5 10.70 28.91 12.83
N ILE A 6 9.43 28.60 13.08
CA ILE A 6 9.01 27.64 14.11
C ILE A 6 9.48 26.23 13.75
N ILE A 7 9.31 25.79 12.48
CA ILE A 7 9.69 24.46 12.03
C ILE A 7 11.21 24.30 12.01
N ILE A 8 11.95 25.27 11.46
CA ILE A 8 13.42 25.25 11.45
C ILE A 8 13.98 25.31 12.86
N GLY A 9 13.39 26.11 13.75
CA GLY A 9 13.76 26.19 15.15
C GLY A 9 13.58 24.86 15.87
N ARG A 10 12.49 24.14 15.58
CA ARG A 10 12.19 22.81 16.15
C ARG A 10 13.10 21.70 15.64
N ILE A 11 13.46 21.71 14.35
CA ILE A 11 14.42 20.76 13.78
C ILE A 11 15.83 20.97 14.37
N LYS A 12 16.17 22.21 14.75
CA LYS A 12 17.45 22.58 15.36
C LYS A 12 17.50 22.39 16.88
N GLN A 13 16.35 22.42 17.56
CA GLN A 13 16.31 22.06 18.98
C GLN A 13 16.46 20.56 19.11
N ASP A 14 17.50 20.12 19.81
CA ASP A 14 17.78 18.72 20.09
C ASP A 14 16.52 17.99 20.53
N PHE A 15 16.10 16.99 19.76
CA PHE A 15 15.04 16.08 20.12
C PHE A 15 15.46 15.36 21.41
N LYS A 16 15.05 15.85 22.56
CA LYS A 16 15.41 15.22 23.84
C LYS A 16 14.66 13.90 24.01
N PRO A 17 15.35 12.80 24.23
CA PRO A 17 14.73 11.47 24.41
C PRO A 17 13.72 11.39 25.54
N SER A 18 13.82 12.28 26.55
CA SER A 18 12.94 12.30 27.72
C SER A 18 11.46 12.58 27.42
N VAL A 19 11.15 13.22 26.31
CA VAL A 19 9.77 13.48 25.87
C VAL A 19 9.10 12.21 25.35
N PHE A 20 9.87 11.20 24.96
CA PHE A 20 9.40 10.00 24.26
C PHE A 20 9.04 8.83 25.19
N GLN A 21 9.38 8.87 26.47
CA GLN A 21 9.09 7.78 27.42
C GLN A 21 7.58 7.56 27.66
N GLN A 22 6.73 8.56 27.39
CA GLN A 22 5.28 8.51 27.60
C GLN A 22 4.49 8.00 26.37
N ILE A 23 5.17 7.55 25.31
CA ILE A 23 4.60 7.44 23.97
C ILE A 23 4.12 6.02 23.63
N VAL A 24 4.54 5.01 24.37
CA VAL A 24 4.13 3.63 24.10
C VAL A 24 2.88 3.31 24.91
N PRO A 25 1.73 2.99 24.26
CA PRO A 25 0.48 2.78 24.96
C PRO A 25 0.57 1.59 25.94
N ASN A 26 -0.09 1.72 27.07
CA ASN A 26 -0.30 0.60 27.97
C ASN A 26 -1.39 -0.36 27.41
N GLU A 27 -1.63 -1.49 28.07
CA GLU A 27 -2.58 -2.51 27.55
C GLU A 27 -4.01 -1.98 27.44
N ASN A 28 -4.49 -1.17 28.39
CA ASN A 28 -5.83 -0.58 28.33
C ASN A 28 -5.96 0.44 27.19
N GLU A 29 -4.92 1.22 26.96
CA GLU A 29 -4.87 2.17 25.84
C GLU A 29 -4.82 1.45 24.49
N ILE A 30 -4.10 0.31 24.41
CA ILE A 30 -4.10 -0.56 23.22
C ILE A 30 -5.50 -1.12 22.95
N GLU A 31 -6.19 -1.58 24.01
CA GLU A 31 -7.55 -2.09 23.90
C GLU A 31 -8.51 -1.05 23.35
N ASN A 32 -8.54 0.13 23.98
CA ASN A 32 -9.39 1.24 23.53
C ASN A 32 -9.05 1.68 22.10
N LEU A 33 -7.76 1.73 21.76
CA LEU A 33 -7.31 2.08 20.41
C LEU A 33 -7.81 1.08 19.36
N VAL A 34 -7.73 -0.22 19.66
CA VAL A 34 -8.21 -1.28 18.76
C VAL A 34 -9.72 -1.20 18.59
N LEU A 35 -10.47 -1.08 19.70
CA LEU A 35 -11.94 -0.99 19.67
C LEU A 35 -12.41 0.22 18.89
N ASN A 36 -11.89 1.41 19.18
CA ASN A 36 -12.23 2.65 18.47
C ASN A 36 -11.95 2.53 16.96
N LYS A 37 -10.86 1.85 16.58
CA LYS A 37 -10.56 1.61 15.15
C LYS A 37 -11.59 0.71 14.47
N PHE A 38 -12.06 -0.33 15.14
CA PHE A 38 -13.12 -1.18 14.61
C PHE A 38 -14.46 -0.48 14.48
N GLU A 39 -14.74 0.49 15.36
CA GLU A 39 -15.97 1.29 15.32
C GLU A 39 -15.97 2.37 14.24
N GLU A 40 -14.80 3.00 14.01
CA GLU A 40 -14.67 4.14 13.10
C GLU A 40 -14.52 3.77 11.61
N TYR A 41 -14.11 2.54 11.28
CA TYR A 41 -13.69 2.19 9.93
C TYR A 41 -14.60 1.20 9.23
N ILE A 42 -14.87 1.50 7.94
CA ILE A 42 -15.42 0.56 6.98
C ILE A 42 -14.23 -0.14 6.27
N PRO A 43 -14.18 -1.48 6.20
CA PRO A 43 -13.09 -2.19 5.53
C PRO A 43 -12.96 -1.76 4.07
N ARG A 44 -11.81 -1.17 3.73
CA ARG A 44 -11.56 -0.62 2.38
C ARG A 44 -10.95 -1.61 1.43
N LYS A 45 -10.19 -2.56 1.94
CA LYS A 45 -9.47 -3.52 1.14
C LYS A 45 -9.61 -4.92 1.71
N PHE A 46 -10.26 -5.77 0.91
CA PHE A 46 -10.35 -7.20 1.20
C PHE A 46 -9.60 -7.95 0.10
N THR A 47 -8.60 -8.72 0.48
CA THR A 47 -7.76 -9.47 -0.46
C THR A 47 -7.92 -10.95 -0.23
N ILE A 48 -8.23 -11.69 -1.28
CA ILE A 48 -8.38 -13.15 -1.26
C ILE A 48 -7.21 -13.76 -2.02
N GLU A 49 -6.49 -14.67 -1.38
CA GLU A 49 -5.48 -15.50 -2.03
C GLU A 49 -6.17 -16.70 -2.67
N VAL A 50 -6.35 -16.64 -3.97
CA VAL A 50 -7.08 -17.69 -4.70
C VAL A 50 -6.22 -18.93 -4.96
N THR A 51 -4.89 -18.80 -4.87
CA THR A 51 -3.95 -19.89 -5.18
C THR A 51 -2.54 -19.57 -4.67
N GLU A 52 -1.77 -20.61 -4.33
CA GLU A 52 -0.32 -20.52 -4.11
C GLU A 52 0.50 -20.88 -5.36
N LYS A 53 -0.17 -21.40 -6.42
CA LYS A 53 0.48 -21.71 -7.69
C LYS A 53 1.01 -20.44 -8.36
N CYS A 54 2.16 -20.54 -8.97
CA CYS A 54 2.73 -19.44 -9.75
C CYS A 54 3.57 -19.97 -10.91
N THR A 55 3.47 -19.33 -12.05
CA THR A 55 4.31 -19.60 -13.22
C THR A 55 5.75 -19.13 -13.05
N LEU A 56 6.00 -18.17 -12.15
CA LEU A 56 7.32 -17.59 -11.93
C LEU A 56 7.94 -18.03 -10.60
N ARG A 57 9.27 -17.89 -10.53
CA ARG A 57 10.09 -18.05 -9.31
C ARG A 57 10.93 -16.79 -9.10
N CYS A 58 10.22 -15.67 -8.85
CA CYS A 58 10.87 -14.37 -8.65
C CYS A 58 11.82 -14.41 -7.44
N LYS A 59 13.04 -13.92 -7.61
CA LYS A 59 14.11 -14.03 -6.58
C LYS A 59 13.82 -13.29 -5.29
N TYR A 60 12.92 -12.31 -5.31
CA TYR A 60 12.49 -11.54 -4.15
C TYR A 60 11.08 -11.93 -3.66
N CYS A 61 10.47 -12.96 -4.22
CA CYS A 61 9.11 -13.35 -3.89
C CYS A 61 9.01 -13.87 -2.45
N LEU A 62 7.96 -13.49 -1.75
CA LEU A 62 7.69 -13.98 -0.40
C LEU A 62 7.51 -15.51 -0.37
N PHE A 63 7.00 -16.11 -1.45
CA PHE A 63 6.86 -17.55 -1.64
C PHE A 63 8.17 -18.27 -2.02
N SER A 64 9.25 -17.53 -2.28
CA SER A 64 10.56 -18.12 -2.63
C SER A 64 11.43 -18.29 -1.40
N ASN A 65 10.93 -18.95 -0.35
CA ASN A 65 11.65 -19.26 0.91
C ASN A 65 12.07 -18.02 1.72
N GLN A 66 11.44 -16.89 1.54
CA GLN A 66 11.72 -15.69 2.33
C GLN A 66 11.01 -15.66 3.68
N LEU A 67 9.85 -16.32 3.77
CA LEU A 67 9.11 -16.53 5.00
C LEU A 67 8.98 -18.03 5.25
N SER A 68 9.03 -18.45 6.52
CA SER A 68 9.01 -19.88 6.89
C SER A 68 7.71 -20.58 6.48
N GLU A 69 6.59 -19.86 6.55
CA GLU A 69 5.26 -20.40 6.37
C GLU A 69 4.66 -20.16 4.97
N ARG A 70 5.48 -19.64 4.01
CA ARG A 70 4.99 -19.30 2.67
C ARG A 70 5.89 -19.88 1.60
N HIS A 71 5.32 -20.78 0.81
CA HIS A 71 6.02 -21.44 -0.29
C HIS A 71 5.13 -21.50 -1.52
N HIS A 72 5.75 -21.60 -2.69
CA HIS A 72 5.03 -22.00 -3.90
C HIS A 72 4.55 -23.43 -3.73
N SER A 73 3.26 -23.64 -3.85
CA SER A 73 2.62 -24.96 -3.79
C SER A 73 1.58 -25.11 -4.90
N GLU A 74 0.95 -26.27 -4.96
CA GLU A 74 -0.17 -26.53 -5.88
C GLU A 74 -1.54 -26.28 -5.20
N ILE A 75 -1.56 -25.67 -4.01
CA ILE A 75 -2.78 -25.44 -3.26
C ILE A 75 -3.57 -24.30 -3.89
N GLU A 76 -4.86 -24.52 -4.03
CA GLU A 76 -5.85 -23.57 -4.51
C GLU A 76 -6.98 -23.46 -3.48
N MET A 77 -7.54 -22.26 -3.38
CA MET A 77 -8.74 -22.06 -2.57
C MET A 77 -9.93 -22.79 -3.23
N ASP A 78 -10.71 -23.46 -2.44
CA ASP A 78 -11.95 -24.12 -2.90
C ASP A 78 -13.15 -23.17 -2.91
N ASP A 79 -14.22 -23.60 -3.60
CA ASP A 79 -15.45 -22.82 -3.77
C ASP A 79 -16.13 -22.50 -2.41
N LEU A 80 -16.07 -23.41 -1.43
CA LEU A 80 -16.71 -23.23 -0.14
C LEU A 80 -15.95 -22.17 0.69
N THR A 81 -14.64 -22.28 0.72
CA THR A 81 -13.77 -21.30 1.40
C THR A 81 -13.91 -19.91 0.77
N MET A 82 -13.97 -19.84 -0.56
CA MET A 82 -14.21 -18.57 -1.29
C MET A 82 -15.56 -17.95 -0.89
N LYS A 83 -16.64 -18.72 -0.88
CA LYS A 83 -17.97 -18.23 -0.47
C LYS A 83 -17.96 -17.71 0.96
N LYS A 84 -17.40 -18.45 1.91
CA LYS A 84 -17.25 -18.01 3.30
C LYS A 84 -16.45 -16.71 3.42
N ALA A 85 -15.39 -16.56 2.63
CA ALA A 85 -14.60 -15.34 2.60
C ALA A 85 -15.42 -14.14 2.10
N VAL A 86 -16.22 -14.32 1.07
CA VAL A 86 -17.10 -13.29 0.52
C VAL A 86 -18.23 -12.95 1.50
N ASP A 87 -18.87 -13.96 2.11
CA ASP A 87 -19.92 -13.77 3.14
C ASP A 87 -19.38 -13.00 4.34
N TYR A 88 -18.17 -13.36 4.79
CA TYR A 88 -17.50 -12.64 5.87
C TYR A 88 -17.24 -11.18 5.50
N TYR A 89 -16.76 -10.93 4.27
CA TYR A 89 -16.56 -9.56 3.81
C TYR A 89 -17.87 -8.77 3.75
N TYR A 90 -18.92 -9.36 3.19
CA TYR A 90 -20.25 -8.75 3.14
C TYR A 90 -20.73 -8.37 4.54
N LEU A 91 -20.64 -9.28 5.49
CA LEU A 91 -21.05 -9.06 6.88
C LEU A 91 -20.29 -7.91 7.55
N ILE A 92 -18.94 -7.91 7.47
CA ILE A 92 -18.15 -6.87 8.13
C ILE A 92 -18.33 -5.51 7.48
N TYR A 93 -18.45 -5.46 6.15
CA TYR A 93 -18.67 -4.20 5.42
C TYR A 93 -20.04 -3.60 5.76
N THR A 94 -21.10 -4.38 5.67
CA THR A 94 -22.48 -3.92 5.92
C THR A 94 -22.70 -3.54 7.38
N ASN A 95 -22.12 -4.28 8.33
CA ASN A 95 -22.15 -3.90 9.74
C ASN A 95 -21.40 -2.59 10.02
N ALA A 96 -20.22 -2.42 9.41
CA ALA A 96 -19.47 -1.17 9.52
C ALA A 96 -20.24 -0.01 8.86
N PHE A 97 -20.84 -0.24 7.70
CA PHE A 97 -21.70 0.73 7.03
C PHE A 97 -22.85 1.17 7.92
N LYS A 98 -23.60 0.25 8.52
CA LYS A 98 -24.71 0.57 9.46
C LYS A 98 -24.24 1.40 10.64
N ARG A 99 -23.09 1.08 11.25
CA ARG A 99 -22.56 1.86 12.38
C ARG A 99 -22.20 3.29 11.99
N VAL A 100 -21.49 3.45 10.88
CA VAL A 100 -21.06 4.76 10.40
C VAL A 100 -22.25 5.58 9.95
N SER A 101 -23.24 4.99 9.25
CA SER A 101 -24.43 5.68 8.74
C SER A 101 -25.37 6.16 9.84
N ASN A 102 -25.41 5.50 10.98
CA ASN A 102 -26.29 5.89 12.10
C ASN A 102 -26.01 7.30 12.66
N GLY A 103 -24.80 7.85 12.41
CA GLY A 103 -24.43 9.22 12.78
C GLY A 103 -24.79 10.30 11.74
N TYR A 104 -25.26 9.91 10.55
CA TYR A 104 -25.42 10.81 9.39
C TYR A 104 -26.87 10.86 8.88
N ARG A 105 -27.83 11.19 9.74
CA ARG A 105 -29.25 11.28 9.33
C ARG A 105 -29.47 12.48 8.40
N GLY A 106 -30.08 12.21 7.24
CA GLY A 106 -30.42 13.25 6.24
C GLY A 106 -29.22 13.79 5.46
N GLU A 107 -28.01 13.32 5.70
CA GLU A 107 -26.78 13.76 5.04
C GLU A 107 -26.33 12.78 3.95
N VAL A 108 -25.41 13.26 3.09
CA VAL A 108 -24.73 12.40 2.11
C VAL A 108 -23.48 11.79 2.75
N LEU A 109 -23.51 10.49 2.98
CA LEU A 109 -22.36 9.74 3.50
C LEU A 109 -21.38 9.43 2.37
N SER A 110 -20.18 9.99 2.49
CA SER A 110 -19.07 9.71 1.56
C SER A 110 -18.20 8.56 2.10
N ILE A 111 -18.29 7.40 1.48
CA ILE A 111 -17.58 6.18 1.90
C ILE A 111 -16.71 5.58 0.81
N ALA A 112 -15.72 4.80 1.19
CA ALA A 112 -14.98 4.00 0.23
C ALA A 112 -15.87 2.89 -0.33
N PRO A 113 -15.95 2.74 -1.67
CA PRO A 113 -16.76 1.68 -2.27
C PRO A 113 -16.26 0.29 -1.83
N PRO A 114 -17.16 -0.69 -1.71
CA PRO A 114 -16.74 -2.05 -1.42
C PRO A 114 -15.86 -2.59 -2.54
N GLY A 115 -14.96 -3.49 -2.20
CA GLY A 115 -14.11 -4.08 -3.22
C GLY A 115 -13.25 -5.22 -2.76
N ILE A 116 -13.02 -6.13 -3.68
CA ILE A 116 -12.22 -7.33 -3.49
C ILE A 116 -11.02 -7.30 -4.43
N SER A 117 -9.89 -7.75 -3.90
CA SER A 117 -8.65 -7.93 -4.66
C SER A 117 -8.30 -9.41 -4.72
N TRP A 118 -8.22 -9.99 -5.91
CA TRP A 118 -7.69 -11.34 -6.08
C TRP A 118 -6.17 -11.30 -6.14
N TRP A 119 -5.58 -12.20 -5.40
CA TRP A 119 -4.14 -12.28 -5.20
C TRP A 119 -3.72 -13.75 -5.06
N GLY A 120 -2.41 -14.01 -5.05
CA GLY A 120 -1.88 -15.35 -4.85
C GLY A 120 -0.44 -15.47 -5.34
N GLY A 121 -0.05 -16.67 -5.71
CA GLY A 121 1.14 -16.88 -6.53
C GLY A 121 0.97 -16.19 -7.87
N GLU A 122 0.14 -16.78 -8.76
CA GLU A 122 -0.40 -16.15 -9.96
C GLU A 122 -1.92 -16.39 -10.01
N PRO A 123 -2.76 -15.39 -9.75
CA PRO A 123 -4.19 -15.58 -9.63
C PRO A 123 -4.86 -16.22 -10.85
N PHE A 124 -4.35 -15.97 -12.06
CA PHE A 124 -4.92 -16.55 -13.28
C PHE A 124 -4.66 -18.04 -13.44
N THR A 125 -3.89 -18.68 -12.56
CA THR A 125 -3.83 -20.17 -12.50
C THR A 125 -5.11 -20.76 -11.93
N ASN A 126 -5.89 -19.99 -11.13
CA ASN A 126 -7.21 -20.37 -10.63
C ASN A 126 -8.28 -19.37 -11.11
N PHE A 127 -8.32 -19.14 -12.42
CA PHE A 127 -9.20 -18.15 -13.03
C PHE A 127 -10.69 -18.48 -12.88
N GLU A 128 -11.04 -19.77 -12.90
CA GLU A 128 -12.42 -20.22 -12.68
C GLU A 128 -12.97 -19.77 -11.32
N LEU A 129 -12.15 -19.85 -10.26
CA LEU A 129 -12.57 -19.38 -8.93
C LEU A 129 -12.77 -17.87 -8.92
N ILE A 130 -11.95 -17.10 -9.64
CA ILE A 130 -12.11 -15.64 -9.77
C ILE A 130 -13.47 -15.31 -10.41
N LYS A 131 -13.85 -16.00 -11.49
CA LYS A 131 -15.16 -15.83 -12.15
C LYS A 131 -16.32 -16.14 -11.21
N LYS A 132 -16.26 -17.30 -10.53
CA LYS A 132 -17.26 -17.72 -9.53
C LYS A 132 -17.35 -16.72 -8.37
N SER A 133 -16.21 -16.26 -7.87
CA SER A 133 -16.13 -15.27 -6.80
C SER A 133 -16.84 -13.97 -7.19
N LYS A 134 -16.56 -13.42 -8.38
CA LYS A 134 -17.23 -12.22 -8.88
C LYS A 134 -18.75 -12.43 -9.00
N ALA A 135 -19.19 -13.53 -9.62
CA ALA A 135 -20.60 -13.83 -9.76
C ALA A 135 -21.30 -13.96 -8.38
N TYR A 136 -20.66 -14.61 -7.42
CA TYR A 136 -21.19 -14.75 -6.06
C TYR A 136 -21.30 -13.42 -5.32
N ILE A 137 -20.26 -12.56 -5.39
CA ILE A 137 -20.29 -11.21 -4.83
C ILE A 137 -21.48 -10.42 -5.38
N GLU A 138 -21.69 -10.45 -6.70
CA GLU A 138 -22.75 -9.72 -7.38
C GLU A 138 -24.16 -10.26 -7.11
N SER A 139 -24.29 -11.47 -6.59
CA SER A 139 -25.57 -12.07 -6.16
C SER A 139 -26.01 -11.64 -4.77
N LEU A 140 -25.11 -11.06 -3.95
CA LEU A 140 -25.43 -10.60 -2.61
C LEU A 140 -26.27 -9.30 -2.64
N PRO A 141 -27.10 -9.06 -1.62
CA PRO A 141 -28.07 -7.95 -1.61
C PRO A 141 -27.43 -6.59 -1.24
N TRP A 142 -26.40 -6.16 -1.98
CA TRP A 142 -25.72 -4.89 -1.78
C TRP A 142 -26.63 -3.67 -1.97
N HIS A 143 -27.66 -3.79 -2.80
CA HIS A 143 -28.64 -2.73 -3.08
C HIS A 143 -29.41 -2.29 -1.83
N GLU A 144 -29.59 -3.16 -0.83
CA GLU A 144 -30.19 -2.80 0.47
C GLU A 144 -29.41 -1.72 1.22
N TYR A 145 -28.15 -1.51 0.85
CA TYR A 145 -27.25 -0.51 1.40
C TYR A 145 -26.96 0.65 0.41
N GLY A 146 -27.77 0.76 -0.65
CA GLY A 146 -27.55 1.78 -1.69
C GLY A 146 -26.28 1.54 -2.52
N ILE A 147 -25.78 0.30 -2.55
CA ILE A 147 -24.56 -0.07 -3.29
C ILE A 147 -24.97 -0.84 -4.54
N GLU A 148 -24.86 -0.16 -5.67
CA GLU A 148 -25.11 -0.77 -6.97
C GLU A 148 -23.92 -1.61 -7.45
N LYS A 149 -24.15 -2.57 -8.35
CA LYS A 149 -23.09 -3.45 -8.89
C LYS A 149 -21.92 -2.68 -9.51
N ASP A 150 -22.22 -1.59 -10.20
CA ASP A 150 -21.22 -0.72 -10.82
C ASP A 150 -20.36 0.05 -9.80
N ASN A 151 -20.80 0.13 -8.56
CA ASN A 151 -20.03 0.75 -7.47
C ASN A 151 -19.00 -0.19 -6.87
N PHE A 152 -19.12 -1.51 -7.11
CA PHE A 152 -18.18 -2.48 -6.57
C PHE A 152 -16.86 -2.43 -7.33
N VAL A 153 -15.75 -2.49 -6.59
CA VAL A 153 -14.42 -2.39 -7.19
C VAL A 153 -13.66 -3.70 -7.10
N TYR A 154 -13.37 -4.24 -8.26
CA TYR A 154 -12.57 -5.45 -8.41
C TYR A 154 -11.14 -5.11 -8.78
N SER A 155 -10.19 -5.88 -8.26
CA SER A 155 -8.79 -5.78 -8.66
C SER A 155 -8.09 -7.12 -8.64
N VAL A 156 -7.10 -7.27 -9.50
CA VAL A 156 -6.23 -8.45 -9.56
C VAL A 156 -4.77 -8.01 -9.70
N VAL A 157 -3.88 -8.69 -8.99
CA VAL A 157 -2.42 -8.49 -9.11
C VAL A 157 -1.83 -9.70 -9.81
N SER A 158 -1.32 -9.53 -11.01
CA SER A 158 -0.83 -10.61 -11.87
C SER A 158 0.60 -10.36 -12.35
N ASN A 159 1.36 -11.42 -12.54
CA ASN A 159 2.61 -11.38 -13.28
C ASN A 159 2.38 -11.34 -14.80
N PHE A 160 1.14 -11.52 -15.23
CA PHE A 160 0.65 -11.38 -16.58
C PHE A 160 1.32 -12.31 -17.62
N THR A 161 1.81 -13.47 -17.17
CA THR A 161 2.34 -14.51 -18.07
C THR A 161 1.27 -15.40 -18.66
N ILE A 162 0.08 -15.46 -18.02
CA ILE A 162 -1.09 -16.21 -18.47
C ILE A 162 -2.11 -15.21 -19.00
N VAL A 163 -2.39 -15.30 -20.30
CA VAL A 163 -3.38 -14.45 -20.99
C VAL A 163 -4.03 -15.28 -22.10
N ASN A 164 -5.35 -15.19 -22.19
CA ASN A 164 -6.18 -15.65 -23.29
C ASN A 164 -7.35 -14.69 -23.48
N ASP A 165 -8.16 -14.88 -24.52
CA ASP A 165 -9.29 -13.99 -24.80
C ASP A 165 -10.31 -13.96 -23.67
N GLU A 166 -10.60 -15.11 -23.05
CA GLU A 166 -11.55 -15.19 -21.94
C GLU A 166 -11.11 -14.33 -20.74
N ILE A 167 -9.83 -14.39 -20.35
CA ILE A 167 -9.27 -13.53 -19.29
C ILE A 167 -9.36 -12.07 -19.68
N LEU A 168 -8.99 -11.72 -20.91
CA LEU A 168 -9.05 -10.34 -21.38
C LEU A 168 -10.47 -9.80 -21.39
N ASP A 169 -11.42 -10.55 -21.92
CA ASP A 169 -12.83 -10.15 -21.98
C ASP A 169 -13.44 -9.98 -20.59
N PHE A 170 -13.10 -10.88 -19.64
CA PHE A 170 -13.50 -10.77 -18.25
C PHE A 170 -12.96 -9.50 -17.58
N LEU A 171 -11.69 -9.19 -17.80
CA LEU A 171 -11.06 -8.00 -17.25
C LEU A 171 -11.69 -6.71 -17.81
N ILE A 172 -11.86 -6.65 -19.12
CA ILE A 172 -12.36 -5.48 -19.84
C ILE A 172 -13.83 -5.24 -19.52
N SER A 173 -14.69 -6.24 -19.68
CA SER A 173 -16.14 -6.13 -19.42
C SER A 173 -16.45 -5.88 -17.97
N GLY A 174 -15.70 -6.51 -17.06
CA GLY A 174 -15.84 -6.33 -15.61
C GLY A 174 -15.22 -5.02 -15.08
N LYS A 175 -14.59 -4.19 -15.91
CA LYS A 175 -13.86 -2.98 -15.50
C LYS A 175 -12.91 -3.24 -14.34
N ILE A 176 -12.23 -4.40 -14.36
CA ILE A 176 -11.38 -4.88 -13.27
C ILE A 176 -10.04 -4.14 -13.28
N TYR A 177 -9.62 -3.59 -12.15
CA TYR A 177 -8.28 -3.00 -12.04
C TYR A 177 -7.22 -4.10 -12.12
N LEU A 178 -6.40 -4.05 -13.14
CA LEU A 178 -5.31 -4.99 -13.39
C LEU A 178 -3.97 -4.38 -12.99
N PHE A 179 -3.34 -4.98 -11.99
CA PHE A 179 -1.99 -4.60 -11.57
C PHE A 179 -0.98 -5.56 -12.18
N ILE A 180 -0.26 -5.11 -13.20
CA ILE A 180 0.73 -5.92 -13.91
C ILE A 180 2.09 -5.73 -13.27
N SER A 181 2.73 -6.84 -12.92
CA SER A 181 4.06 -6.86 -12.33
C SER A 181 5.14 -6.75 -13.43
N LEU A 182 5.75 -5.56 -13.58
CA LEU A 182 6.82 -5.31 -14.56
C LEU A 182 7.90 -4.42 -13.95
N ASP A 183 9.12 -4.94 -13.79
CA ASP A 183 10.19 -4.28 -13.03
C ASP A 183 11.06 -3.33 -13.86
N GLY A 184 10.77 -3.12 -15.12
CA GLY A 184 11.55 -2.30 -16.03
C GLY A 184 11.61 -2.90 -17.43
N GLY A 185 12.67 -2.63 -18.18
CA GLY A 185 12.97 -3.32 -19.42
C GLY A 185 13.42 -4.76 -19.19
N GLU A 186 13.73 -5.47 -20.26
CA GLU A 186 14.10 -6.89 -20.22
C GLU A 186 15.21 -7.16 -19.22
N LYS A 187 16.28 -6.39 -19.25
CA LYS A 187 17.45 -6.56 -18.37
C LYS A 187 17.12 -6.41 -16.89
N GLU A 188 16.29 -5.45 -16.53
CA GLU A 188 15.88 -5.19 -15.15
C GLU A 188 14.86 -6.23 -14.68
N HIS A 189 13.89 -6.55 -15.54
CA HIS A 189 12.82 -7.49 -15.24
C HIS A 189 13.36 -8.92 -15.08
N ASP A 190 14.08 -9.42 -16.08
CA ASP A 190 14.55 -10.80 -16.14
C ASP A 190 15.68 -11.10 -15.14
N LYS A 191 16.27 -10.07 -14.56
CA LYS A 191 17.21 -10.26 -13.44
C LYS A 191 16.56 -10.95 -12.25
N ASN A 192 15.28 -10.70 -12.00
CA ASN A 192 14.57 -11.15 -10.81
C ASN A 192 13.32 -11.97 -11.13
N ARG A 193 12.58 -11.64 -12.18
CA ARG A 193 11.32 -12.32 -12.54
C ARG A 193 11.58 -13.39 -13.59
N VAL A 194 11.82 -14.60 -13.10
CA VAL A 194 12.16 -15.75 -13.94
C VAL A 194 11.15 -16.86 -13.80
N PHE A 195 10.98 -17.66 -14.86
CA PHE A 195 10.27 -18.92 -14.79
C PHE A 195 11.02 -19.94 -13.91
N ALA A 196 10.37 -21.08 -13.59
CA ALA A 196 10.99 -22.15 -12.81
C ALA A 196 12.29 -22.70 -13.43
N ASN A 197 12.43 -22.62 -14.75
CA ASN A 197 13.62 -23.00 -15.50
C ASN A 197 14.69 -21.88 -15.61
N ASN A 198 14.56 -20.82 -14.82
CA ASN A 198 15.44 -19.64 -14.81
C ASN A 198 15.43 -18.79 -16.11
N LYS A 199 14.56 -19.04 -17.07
CA LYS A 199 14.42 -18.16 -18.22
C LYS A 199 13.68 -16.88 -17.82
N GLY A 200 14.04 -15.76 -18.43
CA GLY A 200 13.37 -14.47 -18.22
C GLY A 200 11.91 -14.51 -18.68
N SER A 201 11.09 -13.68 -18.07
CA SER A 201 9.66 -13.61 -18.37
C SER A 201 9.23 -12.34 -19.12
N PHE A 202 10.14 -11.38 -19.30
CA PHE A 202 9.86 -10.08 -19.92
C PHE A 202 9.19 -10.21 -21.30
N SER A 203 9.76 -11.02 -22.19
CA SER A 203 9.23 -11.19 -23.55
C SER A 203 7.77 -11.67 -23.54
N ARG A 204 7.41 -12.61 -22.66
CA ARG A 204 6.04 -13.08 -22.51
C ARG A 204 5.11 -12.00 -21.96
N VAL A 205 5.55 -11.30 -20.91
CA VAL A 205 4.74 -10.26 -20.27
C VAL A 205 4.54 -9.06 -21.18
N SER A 206 5.59 -8.59 -21.86
CA SER A 206 5.49 -7.48 -22.82
C SER A 206 4.58 -7.80 -24.00
N HIS A 207 4.70 -9.00 -24.56
CA HIS A 207 3.81 -9.46 -25.63
C HIS A 207 2.34 -9.46 -25.19
N ASN A 208 2.04 -9.96 -23.99
CA ASN A 208 0.68 -9.97 -23.45
C ASN A 208 0.14 -8.55 -23.17
N ILE A 209 1.00 -7.63 -22.72
CA ILE A 209 0.64 -6.21 -22.58
C ILE A 209 0.30 -5.62 -23.95
N ASP A 210 1.09 -5.89 -25.00
CA ASP A 210 0.84 -5.38 -26.35
C ASP A 210 -0.49 -5.89 -26.92
N ILE A 211 -0.83 -7.17 -26.68
CA ILE A 211 -2.15 -7.74 -27.05
C ILE A 211 -3.28 -6.96 -26.34
N LEU A 212 -3.16 -6.76 -25.02
CA LEU A 212 -4.18 -6.04 -24.25
C LEU A 212 -4.34 -4.59 -24.71
N ILE A 213 -3.23 -3.90 -24.95
CA ILE A 213 -3.24 -2.53 -25.46
C ILE A 213 -3.94 -2.44 -26.81
N LYS A 214 -3.60 -3.34 -27.73
CA LYS A 214 -4.24 -3.39 -29.06
C LYS A 214 -5.73 -3.71 -28.98
N LYS A 215 -6.13 -4.60 -28.08
CA LYS A 215 -7.54 -5.02 -27.91
C LYS A 215 -8.37 -3.93 -27.24
N ALA A 216 -7.85 -3.24 -26.21
CA ALA A 216 -8.64 -2.33 -25.38
C ALA A 216 -7.83 -1.15 -24.83
N PRO A 217 -7.44 -0.18 -25.66
CA PRO A 217 -6.60 0.96 -25.22
C PRO A 217 -7.27 1.80 -24.13
N GLU A 218 -8.59 2.04 -24.18
CA GLU A 218 -9.31 2.83 -23.18
C GLU A 218 -9.37 2.12 -21.81
N TYR A 219 -9.54 0.79 -21.82
CA TYR A 219 -9.44 0.00 -20.60
C TYR A 219 -8.05 0.13 -19.99
N CYS A 220 -6.99 0.05 -20.79
CA CYS A 220 -5.63 0.21 -20.33
C CYS A 220 -5.39 1.55 -19.65
N ARG A 221 -5.89 2.65 -20.20
CA ARG A 221 -5.76 3.98 -19.60
C ARG A 221 -6.45 4.09 -18.24
N LYS A 222 -7.60 3.45 -18.07
CA LYS A 222 -8.44 3.59 -16.87
C LYS A 222 -8.15 2.58 -15.79
N TYR A 223 -7.85 1.33 -16.16
CA TYR A 223 -7.89 0.19 -15.24
C TYR A 223 -6.57 -0.56 -15.13
N VAL A 224 -5.57 -0.31 -16.00
CA VAL A 224 -4.28 -1.00 -15.93
C VAL A 224 -3.24 -0.19 -15.17
N VAL A 225 -2.52 -0.90 -14.29
CA VAL A 225 -1.48 -0.33 -13.44
C VAL A 225 -0.23 -1.18 -13.56
N ILE A 226 0.89 -0.57 -13.92
CA ILE A 226 2.19 -1.22 -13.88
C ILE A 226 2.77 -1.11 -12.48
N GLN A 227 3.10 -2.26 -11.88
CA GLN A 227 3.79 -2.34 -10.58
C GLN A 227 5.21 -2.83 -10.77
N ALA A 228 6.19 -2.05 -10.34
CA ALA A 228 7.60 -2.42 -10.37
C ALA A 228 8.17 -2.63 -8.96
N VAL A 229 8.94 -3.69 -8.78
CA VAL A 229 9.77 -3.91 -7.60
C VAL A 229 11.19 -3.50 -7.92
N LEU A 230 11.68 -2.45 -7.29
CA LEU A 230 13.04 -1.95 -7.46
C LEU A 230 14.00 -2.70 -6.52
N ALA A 231 14.28 -3.96 -6.85
CA ALA A 231 15.24 -4.77 -6.10
C ALA A 231 16.68 -4.31 -6.44
N ASN A 232 17.35 -3.67 -5.51
CA ASN A 232 18.76 -3.23 -5.60
C ASN A 232 19.08 -1.95 -6.36
N ASN A 233 18.12 -1.13 -6.75
CA ASN A 233 18.47 0.11 -7.44
C ASN A 233 17.68 1.30 -6.87
N ILE A 234 18.37 2.11 -6.09
CA ILE A 234 17.89 3.44 -5.65
C ILE A 234 17.78 4.41 -6.85
N ARG A 235 18.37 4.05 -7.97
CA ARG A 235 18.17 4.75 -9.25
C ARG A 235 16.92 4.24 -9.97
N GLY A 236 15.77 4.35 -9.30
CA GLY A 236 14.45 3.97 -9.84
C GLY A 236 14.09 4.60 -11.18
N ASN A 237 14.81 5.65 -11.57
CA ASN A 237 14.57 6.35 -12.81
C ASN A 237 14.88 5.52 -14.07
N GLN A 238 15.86 4.59 -14.06
CA GLN A 238 16.18 3.83 -15.28
C GLN A 238 15.14 2.78 -15.63
N GLY A 239 14.69 1.98 -14.66
CA GLY A 239 13.63 1.02 -14.90
C GLY A 239 12.29 1.70 -15.20
N VAL A 240 11.97 2.78 -14.49
CA VAL A 240 10.80 3.64 -14.76
C VAL A 240 10.87 4.25 -16.14
N ASN A 241 12.00 4.88 -16.47
CA ASN A 241 12.19 5.51 -17.78
C ASN A 241 12.14 4.48 -18.91
N SER A 242 12.59 3.25 -18.68
CA SER A 242 12.45 2.15 -19.61
C SER A 242 10.98 1.77 -19.83
N ILE A 243 10.19 1.63 -18.75
CA ILE A 243 8.75 1.40 -18.84
C ILE A 243 8.06 2.56 -19.55
N ILE A 244 8.33 3.79 -19.17
CA ILE A 244 7.78 5.00 -19.79
C ILE A 244 8.15 5.06 -21.26
N LYS A 245 9.39 4.76 -21.62
CA LYS A 245 9.85 4.77 -23.01
C LYS A 245 9.18 3.68 -23.85
N THR A 246 9.02 2.48 -23.29
CA THR A 246 8.44 1.32 -23.97
C THR A 246 6.92 1.43 -24.11
N TYR A 247 6.26 1.89 -23.03
CA TYR A 247 4.79 1.97 -22.94
C TYR A 247 4.28 3.41 -22.76
N GLY A 248 5.04 4.41 -23.20
CA GLY A 248 4.92 5.83 -22.86
C GLY A 248 3.51 6.43 -22.87
N ILE A 249 2.71 6.10 -23.86
CA ILE A 249 1.32 6.59 -23.97
C ILE A 249 0.46 6.08 -22.82
N TYR A 250 0.65 4.83 -22.39
CA TYR A 250 -0.18 4.17 -21.37
C TYR A 250 0.27 4.49 -19.94
N THR A 251 1.55 4.77 -19.76
CA THR A 251 2.08 5.23 -18.46
C THR A 251 1.80 6.71 -18.20
N LEU A 252 1.60 7.51 -19.23
CA LEU A 252 1.27 8.93 -19.10
C LEU A 252 -0.17 9.15 -18.64
N ASP A 253 -1.11 8.35 -19.13
CA ASP A 253 -2.52 8.41 -18.76
C ASP A 253 -2.90 7.40 -17.65
N SER A 254 -2.13 6.33 -17.51
CA SER A 254 -2.35 5.40 -16.42
C SER A 254 -2.04 6.09 -15.10
N LYS A 255 -3.02 6.18 -14.26
CA LYS A 255 -2.97 6.92 -13.00
C LYS A 255 -1.89 6.43 -12.05
N VAL A 256 -1.02 5.44 -12.42
CA VAL A 256 -0.21 4.76 -11.42
C VAL A 256 0.98 3.97 -11.94
N LEU A 257 2.13 4.52 -11.71
CA LEU A 257 3.35 3.76 -11.45
C LEU A 257 3.51 3.66 -9.92
N ASN A 258 3.04 2.57 -9.33
CA ASN A 258 3.29 2.30 -7.91
C ASN A 258 4.63 1.62 -7.75
N PHE A 259 5.63 2.36 -7.28
CA PHE A 259 6.89 1.78 -6.84
C PHE A 259 6.76 1.34 -5.40
N GLN A 260 6.73 0.04 -5.17
CA GLN A 260 6.88 -0.53 -3.84
C GLN A 260 8.33 -0.97 -3.67
N LEU A 261 9.07 -0.25 -2.84
CA LEU A 261 10.36 -0.72 -2.34
C LEU A 261 10.08 -1.80 -1.29
N TYR A 262 10.35 -3.05 -1.65
CA TYR A 262 10.38 -4.14 -0.69
C TYR A 262 11.83 -4.35 -0.23
N PRO A 263 12.12 -4.24 1.07
CA PRO A 263 13.36 -4.77 1.58
C PRO A 263 13.36 -6.29 1.33
N GLN A 264 14.40 -6.81 0.69
CA GLN A 264 14.59 -8.23 0.57
C GLN A 264 14.81 -8.82 1.96
N LYS A 265 13.82 -9.51 2.51
CA LYS A 265 14.03 -10.44 3.61
C LYS A 265 14.56 -11.73 3.02
N VAL A 266 15.83 -11.97 3.17
CA VAL A 266 16.40 -13.29 2.94
C VAL A 266 16.45 -14.01 4.28
N LYS A 267 15.94 -15.26 4.35
CA LYS A 267 16.08 -16.14 5.52
C LYS A 267 17.53 -16.10 6.00
N ASN A 268 17.76 -15.70 7.25
CA ASN A 268 19.04 -15.67 7.97
C ASN A 268 20.21 -14.88 7.36
N GLN A 269 20.01 -14.24 6.24
CA GLN A 269 20.87 -13.19 5.78
C GLN A 269 19.95 -12.05 5.32
N TYR A 270 19.79 -11.03 6.18
CA TYR A 270 19.86 -9.71 5.62
C TYR A 270 21.17 -9.74 4.84
N LEU A 271 21.09 -10.14 3.55
CA LEU A 271 22.09 -9.62 2.67
C LEU A 271 21.86 -8.11 2.79
N PRO A 272 22.72 -7.38 3.48
CA PRO A 272 22.96 -6.02 3.10
C PRO A 272 23.43 -6.19 1.67
N GLY A 273 22.46 -6.35 0.76
CA GLY A 273 22.74 -6.15 -0.63
C GLY A 273 23.46 -4.86 -0.55
N LYS A 274 24.76 -4.81 -0.91
CA LYS A 274 25.57 -3.62 -0.78
C LYS A 274 24.69 -2.45 -1.20
N ARG A 275 23.89 -1.91 -0.24
CA ARG A 275 23.03 -0.78 -0.46
C ARG A 275 24.04 0.26 -0.83
N LYS A 276 24.17 0.55 -2.14
CA LYS A 276 25.08 1.58 -2.60
C LYS A 276 24.76 2.75 -1.70
N ARG A 277 25.75 3.16 -0.90
CA ARG A 277 25.59 4.30 0.02
C ARG A 277 24.88 5.38 -0.76
N ILE A 278 23.74 5.81 -0.26
CA ILE A 278 23.00 6.93 -0.86
C ILE A 278 24.03 8.04 -0.94
N ASN A 279 24.32 8.47 -2.15
CA ASN A 279 25.16 9.66 -2.31
C ASN A 279 24.27 10.87 -2.02
N GLU A 280 24.22 11.22 -0.73
CA GLU A 280 23.37 12.29 -0.23
C GLU A 280 23.57 13.60 -0.98
N LYS A 281 24.83 13.96 -1.29
CA LYS A 281 25.13 15.18 -2.08
C LYS A 281 24.46 15.16 -3.44
N LYS A 282 24.51 14.01 -4.13
CA LYS A 282 23.86 13.85 -5.44
C LYS A 282 22.33 13.90 -5.31
N GLU A 283 21.76 13.22 -4.35
CA GLU A 283 20.31 13.21 -4.12
C GLU A 283 19.76 14.62 -3.82
N LEU A 284 20.49 15.41 -3.04
CA LEU A 284 20.10 16.79 -2.75
C LEU A 284 20.28 17.71 -3.96
N ALA A 285 21.34 17.53 -4.75
CA ALA A 285 21.53 18.28 -5.99
C ALA A 285 20.44 17.95 -7.03
N ASP A 286 20.14 16.68 -7.24
CA ASP A 286 19.07 16.24 -8.14
C ASP A 286 17.70 16.78 -7.68
N PHE A 287 17.48 16.85 -6.37
CA PHE A 287 16.26 17.42 -5.80
C PHE A 287 16.18 18.93 -5.96
N ASP A 288 17.29 19.68 -5.82
CA ASP A 288 17.31 21.12 -6.09
C ASP A 288 16.99 21.43 -7.56
N LEU A 289 17.54 20.66 -8.49
CA LEU A 289 17.20 20.76 -9.91
C LEU A 289 15.70 20.52 -10.15
N LEU A 290 15.12 19.53 -9.48
CA LEU A 290 13.69 19.28 -9.54
C LEU A 290 12.89 20.47 -8.99
N LEU A 291 13.25 21.02 -7.84
CA LEU A 291 12.57 22.19 -7.27
C LEU A 291 12.64 23.41 -8.22
N ASN A 292 13.77 23.64 -8.88
CA ASN A 292 13.91 24.71 -9.85
C ASN A 292 13.01 24.48 -11.07
N GLN A 293 12.93 23.24 -11.57
CA GLN A 293 12.02 22.88 -12.66
C GLN A 293 10.55 23.08 -12.25
N LEU A 294 10.14 22.65 -11.06
CA LEU A 294 8.76 22.84 -10.57
C LEU A 294 8.46 24.34 -10.38
N ASN A 295 9.43 25.12 -9.95
CA ASN A 295 9.28 26.56 -9.75
C ASN A 295 9.05 27.31 -11.08
N SER A 296 9.64 26.86 -12.17
CA SER A 296 9.44 27.48 -13.49
C SER A 296 8.08 27.18 -14.13
N MET A 297 7.32 26.17 -13.63
CA MET A 297 6.03 25.77 -14.20
C MET A 297 4.88 26.63 -13.66
N PRO A 298 3.91 27.08 -14.48
CA PRO A 298 2.63 27.60 -14.01
C PRO A 298 1.85 26.54 -13.18
N VAL A 299 0.97 26.99 -12.27
CA VAL A 299 0.18 26.07 -11.39
C VAL A 299 -0.61 25.04 -12.20
N GLN A 300 -1.24 25.46 -13.29
CA GLN A 300 -2.01 24.58 -14.18
C GLN A 300 -1.14 23.46 -14.79
N ASN A 301 0.08 23.80 -15.18
CA ASN A 301 1.05 22.84 -15.72
C ASN A 301 1.56 21.89 -14.62
N LEU A 302 1.71 22.35 -13.38
CA LEU A 302 2.05 21.49 -12.23
C LEU A 302 0.94 20.45 -11.97
N VAL A 303 -0.33 20.83 -12.06
CA VAL A 303 -1.45 19.89 -11.91
C VAL A 303 -1.36 18.79 -12.98
N GLN A 304 -1.11 19.14 -14.24
CA GLN A 304 -0.93 18.15 -15.31
C GLN A 304 0.35 17.32 -15.10
N PHE A 305 1.45 17.95 -14.74
CA PHE A 305 2.70 17.28 -14.45
C PHE A 305 2.54 16.23 -13.33
N PHE A 306 1.83 16.57 -12.25
CA PHE A 306 1.58 15.66 -11.14
C PHE A 306 0.58 14.53 -11.48
N LYS A 307 -0.32 14.75 -12.43
CA LYS A 307 -1.16 13.66 -12.96
C LYS A 307 -0.33 12.61 -13.66
N ILE A 308 0.77 13.00 -14.28
CA ILE A 308 1.70 12.15 -15.02
C ILE A 308 2.79 11.58 -14.09
N GLN A 309 3.48 12.47 -13.36
CA GLN A 309 4.64 12.14 -12.54
C GLN A 309 4.25 11.81 -11.09
N LYS A 310 3.51 10.71 -10.92
CA LYS A 310 3.01 10.28 -9.60
C LYS A 310 4.12 10.03 -8.56
N GLY A 311 5.28 9.54 -9.00
CA GLY A 311 6.42 9.34 -8.11
C GLY A 311 6.91 10.64 -7.49
N ILE A 312 7.00 11.70 -8.31
CA ILE A 312 7.39 13.04 -7.84
C ILE A 312 6.32 13.63 -6.95
N LEU A 313 5.04 13.50 -7.35
CA LEU A 313 3.95 13.95 -6.49
C LEU A 313 3.97 13.27 -5.12
N ASN A 314 4.13 11.95 -5.05
CA ASN A 314 4.23 11.23 -3.79
C ASN A 314 5.44 11.70 -2.95
N GLU A 315 6.57 12.03 -3.59
CA GLU A 315 7.72 12.59 -2.87
C GLU A 315 7.37 13.94 -2.25
N ILE A 316 6.75 14.83 -3.01
CA ILE A 316 6.32 16.15 -2.52
C ILE A 316 5.25 16.01 -1.43
N GLU A 317 4.21 15.18 -1.62
CA GLU A 317 3.18 14.90 -0.62
C GLU A 317 3.79 14.37 0.70
N ASN A 318 4.80 13.50 0.61
CA ASN A 318 5.50 13.00 1.79
C ASN A 318 6.27 14.10 2.53
N LEU A 319 6.83 15.09 1.82
CA LEU A 319 7.48 16.24 2.43
C LEU A 319 6.45 17.13 3.14
N PHE A 320 5.30 17.41 2.50
CA PHE A 320 4.21 18.15 3.16
C PHE A 320 3.64 17.40 4.38
N ALA A 321 3.58 16.06 4.33
CA ALA A 321 3.18 15.27 5.48
C ALA A 321 4.15 15.37 6.67
N LEU A 322 5.40 15.81 6.48
CA LEU A 322 6.32 16.12 7.57
C LEU A 322 5.84 17.31 8.42
N ASP A 323 5.14 18.26 7.81
CA ASP A 323 4.53 19.41 8.49
C ASP A 323 3.62 18.95 9.63
N SER A 324 2.68 18.06 9.31
CA SER A 324 1.78 17.51 10.33
C SER A 324 2.53 16.68 11.36
N LYS A 325 3.57 15.95 10.97
CA LYS A 325 4.40 15.17 11.89
C LYS A 325 5.20 16.03 12.85
N ILE A 326 5.71 17.17 12.39
CA ILE A 326 6.47 18.13 13.21
C ILE A 326 5.52 18.99 14.08
N ALA A 327 4.36 19.40 13.54
CA ALA A 327 3.38 20.20 14.26
C ALA A 327 2.71 19.45 15.43
N TYR A 328 2.66 18.13 15.34
CA TYR A 328 2.00 17.26 16.31
C TYR A 328 2.69 17.15 17.68
N GLU A 329 3.93 17.55 17.80
CA GLU A 329 4.68 17.50 19.06
C GLU A 329 4.09 18.38 20.18
N ASN A 330 3.14 19.25 19.87
CA ASN A 330 2.58 20.20 20.81
C ASN A 330 1.16 19.90 21.32
N SER A 331 0.47 18.88 20.80
CA SER A 331 -0.82 18.49 21.30
C SER A 331 -0.68 17.31 22.26
N GLN A 332 -0.98 17.53 23.53
CA GLN A 332 -0.87 16.56 24.63
C GLN A 332 -1.78 15.32 24.47
N SER A 333 -2.50 15.16 23.39
CA SER A 333 -3.42 14.05 23.30
C SER A 333 -3.34 13.29 21.97
N CYS A 334 -3.25 12.00 22.09
CA CYS A 334 -3.80 10.95 21.22
C CYS A 334 -3.10 10.63 19.89
N CYS A 335 -2.22 11.43 19.36
CA CYS A 335 -1.75 11.26 17.97
C CYS A 335 -0.53 10.37 17.78
N ILE A 336 0.14 10.04 18.83
CA ILE A 336 1.29 9.14 18.84
C ILE A 336 0.87 7.74 18.44
N TYR A 337 -0.30 7.31 18.86
CA TYR A 337 -0.87 6.00 18.51
C TYR A 337 -1.20 5.86 17.02
N LYS A 338 -1.68 6.92 16.36
CA LYS A 338 -1.97 6.90 14.92
C LYS A 338 -0.74 6.62 14.05
N LYS A 339 0.44 6.95 14.52
CA LYS A 339 1.71 6.79 13.81
C LYS A 339 2.20 5.35 13.80
N TRP A 340 1.95 4.62 14.86
CA TRP A 340 2.33 3.20 14.98
C TRP A 340 1.37 2.27 14.24
N LEU A 341 0.18 2.78 13.90
CA LEU A 341 -0.86 2.07 13.15
C LEU A 341 -0.89 2.55 11.69
N THR A 342 0.19 2.34 10.96
CA THR A 342 0.26 2.69 9.53
C THR A 342 -0.82 1.97 8.70
N CYS A 343 -1.12 0.71 9.06
CA CYS A 343 -2.21 -0.08 8.51
C CYS A 343 -2.88 -0.80 9.68
N PRO A 344 -4.04 -0.36 10.17
CA PRO A 344 -4.72 -1.03 11.25
C PRO A 344 -5.00 -2.50 10.89
N ALA A 345 -4.34 -3.42 11.62
CA ALA A 345 -4.46 -4.85 11.38
C ALA A 345 -5.90 -5.31 11.55
N GLY A 346 -6.43 -6.02 10.58
CA GLY A 346 -7.80 -6.56 10.62
C GLY A 346 -8.92 -5.53 10.43
N VAL A 347 -8.61 -4.25 10.17
CA VAL A 347 -9.60 -3.19 9.96
C VAL A 347 -9.57 -2.68 8.52
N ASP A 348 -8.46 -2.06 8.13
CA ASP A 348 -8.35 -1.39 6.84
C ASP A 348 -7.93 -2.34 5.70
N ASN A 349 -7.12 -3.32 6.02
CA ASN A 349 -6.60 -4.32 5.10
C ASN A 349 -6.80 -5.70 5.70
N ILE A 350 -7.65 -6.49 5.08
CA ILE A 350 -7.95 -7.86 5.47
C ILE A 350 -7.45 -8.77 4.37
N PHE A 351 -6.67 -9.75 4.73
CA PHE A 351 -6.14 -10.74 3.81
C PHE A 351 -6.55 -12.14 4.23
N VAL A 352 -7.15 -12.87 3.28
CA VAL A 352 -7.60 -14.26 3.47
C VAL A 352 -6.70 -15.16 2.63
N SER A 353 -6.06 -16.15 3.29
CA SER A 353 -5.23 -17.16 2.63
C SER A 353 -6.07 -18.23 1.93
N VAL A 354 -5.44 -19.09 1.14
CA VAL A 354 -6.10 -20.21 0.44
C VAL A 354 -6.86 -21.15 1.41
N SER A 355 -6.42 -21.26 2.67
CA SER A 355 -7.07 -22.06 3.73
C SER A 355 -8.24 -21.36 4.41
N GLY A 356 -8.53 -20.09 4.07
CA GLY A 356 -9.55 -19.29 4.75
C GLY A 356 -9.06 -18.60 6.03
N ASP A 357 -7.77 -18.70 6.37
CA ASP A 357 -7.21 -17.99 7.51
C ASP A 357 -7.09 -16.50 7.22
N ILE A 358 -7.39 -15.68 8.23
CA ILE A 358 -7.31 -14.23 8.14
C ILE A 358 -5.99 -13.75 8.73
N HIS A 359 -5.24 -13.01 7.93
CA HIS A 359 -3.94 -12.44 8.30
C HIS A 359 -3.92 -10.91 8.23
N ILE A 360 -2.87 -10.32 8.77
CA ILE A 360 -2.68 -8.87 8.86
C ILE A 360 -2.66 -8.21 7.48
N CYS A 361 -1.96 -8.81 6.53
CA CYS A 361 -1.89 -8.40 5.13
C CYS A 361 -1.24 -9.49 4.27
N ASN A 362 -1.32 -9.32 2.95
CA ASN A 362 -0.68 -10.21 1.99
C ASN A 362 0.86 -10.21 2.01
N LYS A 363 1.48 -9.42 2.87
CA LYS A 363 2.95 -9.32 3.03
C LYS A 363 3.44 -9.84 4.37
N SER A 364 2.53 -10.25 5.25
CA SER A 364 2.88 -10.77 6.56
C SER A 364 3.27 -12.25 6.48
N ASP A 365 3.96 -12.68 7.53
CA ASP A 365 4.15 -14.09 7.81
C ASP A 365 2.82 -14.73 8.19
N TYR A 366 2.56 -15.97 7.76
CA TYR A 366 1.32 -16.71 8.06
C TYR A 366 1.32 -17.34 9.46
N SER A 367 2.43 -17.33 10.16
CA SER A 367 2.54 -17.81 11.53
C SER A 367 1.67 -17.04 12.53
N PHE A 368 1.19 -15.84 12.19
CA PHE A 368 0.29 -15.06 13.02
C PHE A 368 -1.07 -14.84 12.34
N LYS A 369 -2.06 -15.60 12.77
CA LYS A 369 -3.44 -15.51 12.28
C LYS A 369 -4.25 -14.54 13.15
N LEU A 370 -5.06 -13.71 12.51
CA LEU A 370 -6.04 -12.87 13.21
C LEU A 370 -7.38 -13.57 13.47
N GLY A 371 -7.69 -14.58 12.65
CA GLY A 371 -8.92 -15.36 12.69
C GLY A 371 -9.04 -16.26 11.49
N ASP A 372 -10.24 -16.66 11.16
CA ASP A 372 -10.60 -17.40 9.95
C ASP A 372 -11.96 -16.95 9.41
N VAL A 373 -12.28 -17.30 8.16
CA VAL A 373 -13.53 -16.87 7.50
C VAL A 373 -14.80 -17.47 8.09
N SER A 374 -14.69 -18.53 8.90
CA SER A 374 -15.86 -19.17 9.55
C SER A 374 -16.17 -18.54 10.91
N THR A 375 -15.15 -18.14 11.67
CA THR A 375 -15.27 -17.57 13.01
C THR A 375 -15.04 -16.05 13.05
N GLY A 376 -14.50 -15.50 11.98
CA GLY A 376 -14.15 -14.09 11.87
C GLY A 376 -12.85 -13.71 12.57
N ILE A 377 -12.59 -12.42 12.65
CA ILE A 377 -11.41 -11.86 13.31
C ILE A 377 -11.61 -11.87 14.84
N SER A 378 -10.61 -12.38 15.56
CA SER A 378 -10.58 -12.36 17.01
C SER A 378 -9.96 -11.06 17.54
N LEU A 379 -10.74 -10.27 18.29
CA LEU A 379 -10.25 -9.06 18.96
C LEU A 379 -9.08 -9.37 19.91
N ASN A 380 -9.12 -10.51 20.60
CA ASN A 380 -8.04 -10.93 21.49
C ASN A 380 -6.73 -11.19 20.71
N ARG A 381 -6.81 -11.74 19.49
CA ARG A 381 -5.62 -11.91 18.64
C ARG A 381 -5.07 -10.57 18.16
N ILE A 382 -5.93 -9.60 17.83
CA ILE A 382 -5.48 -8.24 17.47
C ILE A 382 -4.85 -7.56 18.68
N LYS A 383 -5.47 -7.63 19.86
CA LYS A 383 -4.87 -7.11 21.10
C LYS A 383 -3.50 -7.72 21.33
N ARG A 384 -3.39 -9.04 21.23
CA ARG A 384 -2.10 -9.75 21.35
C ARG A 384 -1.07 -9.27 20.33
N PHE A 385 -1.49 -9.06 19.06
CA PHE A 385 -0.60 -8.53 18.02
C PHE A 385 -0.02 -7.19 18.42
N TYR A 386 -0.85 -6.24 18.84
CA TYR A 386 -0.39 -4.91 19.23
C TYR A 386 0.37 -4.93 20.56
N SER A 387 -0.06 -5.70 21.55
CA SER A 387 0.66 -5.84 22.82
C SER A 387 2.09 -6.36 22.60
N GLN A 388 2.27 -7.40 21.80
CA GLN A 388 3.59 -7.93 21.46
C GLN A 388 4.43 -6.93 20.67
N TYR A 389 3.84 -6.24 19.70
CA TYR A 389 4.50 -5.21 18.93
C TYR A 389 5.00 -4.06 19.81
N TYR A 390 4.13 -3.50 20.64
CA TYR A 390 4.50 -2.42 21.54
C TYR A 390 5.47 -2.85 22.63
N HIS A 391 5.37 -4.09 23.09
CA HIS A 391 6.35 -4.65 24.05
C HIS A 391 7.76 -4.63 23.45
N VAL A 392 7.93 -5.08 22.22
CA VAL A 392 9.24 -5.06 21.52
C VAL A 392 9.74 -3.62 21.33
N ILE A 393 8.86 -2.68 20.97
CA ILE A 393 9.20 -1.26 20.81
C ILE A 393 9.63 -0.64 22.14
N ARG A 394 8.89 -0.92 23.24
CA ARG A 394 9.15 -0.38 24.57
C ARG A 394 10.46 -0.88 25.15
N ASN A 395 10.72 -2.17 25.04
CA ASN A 395 11.92 -2.81 25.60
C ASN A 395 13.15 -2.67 24.71
N GLY A 396 12.97 -2.20 23.49
CA GLY A 396 14.06 -1.92 22.56
C GLY A 396 14.58 -0.50 22.64
N LYS A 397 15.56 -0.20 21.79
CA LYS A 397 16.13 1.15 21.68
C LYS A 397 15.20 2.15 20.96
N CYS A 398 14.01 1.71 20.55
CA CYS A 398 13.07 2.57 19.80
C CYS A 398 12.50 3.68 20.68
N HIS A 399 12.29 3.43 21.99
CA HIS A 399 11.77 4.42 22.91
C HIS A 399 12.68 5.65 23.09
N SER A 400 13.97 5.48 22.87
CA SER A 400 14.98 6.58 22.93
C SER A 400 15.44 7.03 21.54
N CYS A 401 14.82 6.53 20.47
CA CYS A 401 15.24 6.85 19.11
C CYS A 401 14.63 8.16 18.63
N TRP A 402 15.47 9.14 18.29
CA TRP A 402 15.03 10.42 17.74
C TRP A 402 14.15 10.30 16.49
N ALA A 403 14.35 9.22 15.71
CA ALA A 403 13.63 8.98 14.46
C ALA A 403 12.30 8.26 14.66
N VAL A 404 11.92 7.92 15.89
CA VAL A 404 10.75 7.07 16.18
C VAL A 404 9.46 7.61 15.55
N HIS A 405 9.25 8.92 15.60
CA HIS A 405 8.07 9.57 15.01
C HIS A 405 8.01 9.55 13.50
N PHE A 406 9.17 9.46 12.86
CA PHE A 406 9.31 9.42 11.40
C PHE A 406 9.52 7.99 10.89
N CYS A 407 9.72 7.04 11.80
CA CYS A 407 10.05 5.66 11.45
C CYS A 407 8.85 4.97 10.81
N GLY A 408 8.99 4.59 9.54
CA GLY A 408 7.96 3.92 8.75
C GLY A 408 8.13 2.40 8.70
N ILE A 409 8.87 1.78 9.64
CA ILE A 409 9.01 0.32 9.67
C ILE A 409 7.65 -0.31 9.94
N CYS A 410 7.21 -1.17 9.01
CA CYS A 410 5.92 -1.83 9.11
C CYS A 410 5.94 -2.91 10.20
N PRO A 411 4.94 -3.01 11.08
CA PRO A 411 4.83 -4.08 12.07
C PRO A 411 4.92 -5.48 11.44
N ALA A 412 4.27 -5.72 10.30
CA ALA A 412 4.37 -6.99 9.58
C ALA A 412 5.81 -7.34 9.16
N ALA A 413 6.67 -6.33 8.97
CA ALA A 413 8.08 -6.55 8.64
C ALA A 413 8.94 -7.00 9.84
N LEU A 414 8.44 -6.77 11.04
CA LEU A 414 9.08 -7.19 12.30
C LEU A 414 8.57 -8.53 12.81
N LEU A 415 7.52 -9.05 12.20
CA LEU A 415 6.92 -10.35 12.55
C LEU A 415 7.63 -11.48 11.80
N ASN A 416 8.11 -12.47 12.52
CA ASN A 416 8.71 -13.69 11.98
C ASN A 416 8.44 -14.85 12.94
N ASP A 417 8.01 -16.00 12.41
CA ASP A 417 7.65 -17.19 13.19
C ASP A 417 6.69 -16.87 14.36
N GLY A 418 5.68 -16.02 14.11
CA GLY A 418 4.66 -15.62 15.08
C GLY A 418 5.15 -14.71 16.21
N LYS A 419 6.39 -14.23 16.15
CA LYS A 419 7.01 -13.36 17.15
C LYS A 419 7.49 -12.06 16.54
N PHE A 420 7.40 -10.98 17.31
CA PHE A 420 7.98 -9.71 16.92
C PHE A 420 9.46 -9.65 17.28
N HIS A 421 10.25 -9.14 16.37
CA HIS A 421 11.68 -8.91 16.52
C HIS A 421 11.99 -7.43 16.34
N LEU A 422 12.96 -6.92 17.07
CA LEU A 422 13.48 -5.59 16.82
C LEU A 422 14.16 -5.53 15.45
N PRO A 423 14.05 -4.42 14.72
CA PRO A 423 14.86 -4.20 13.54
C PRO A 423 16.34 -4.22 13.93
N ASN A 424 17.18 -4.80 13.08
CA ASN A 424 18.61 -4.82 13.34
C ASN A 424 19.20 -3.40 13.25
N LYS A 425 20.44 -3.25 13.75
CA LYS A 425 21.11 -1.95 13.81
C LYS A 425 21.29 -1.31 12.44
N ASP A 426 21.60 -2.10 11.42
CA ASP A 426 21.85 -1.63 10.06
C ASP A 426 20.56 -1.15 9.40
N GLU A 427 19.43 -1.83 9.64
CA GLU A 427 18.11 -1.36 9.20
C GLU A 427 17.75 -0.03 9.81
N CYS A 428 17.92 0.09 11.12
CA CYS A 428 17.66 1.33 11.84
C CYS A 428 18.54 2.47 11.32
N GLU A 429 19.81 2.19 11.00
CA GLU A 429 20.72 3.19 10.44
C GLU A 429 20.27 3.67 9.06
N VAL A 430 19.85 2.76 8.20
CA VAL A 430 19.32 3.10 6.88
C VAL A 430 18.05 3.93 6.99
N VAL A 431 17.12 3.55 7.87
CA VAL A 431 15.89 4.31 8.09
C VAL A 431 16.20 5.72 8.59
N ARG A 432 17.09 5.85 9.57
CA ARG A 432 17.53 7.16 10.08
C ARG A 432 18.17 8.04 8.99
N LYS A 433 19.05 7.47 8.17
CA LYS A 433 19.66 8.20 7.05
C LYS A 433 18.62 8.68 6.04
N ASN A 434 17.65 7.84 5.71
CA ASN A 434 16.55 8.22 4.83
C ASN A 434 15.71 9.35 5.43
N ILE A 435 15.39 9.29 6.73
CA ILE A 435 14.66 10.34 7.42
C ILE A 435 15.46 11.65 7.39
N CYS A 436 16.76 11.62 7.70
CA CYS A 436 17.63 12.80 7.60
C CYS A 436 17.59 13.39 6.18
N LEU A 437 17.67 12.57 5.16
CA LEU A 437 17.59 13.04 3.77
C LEU A 437 16.23 13.70 3.47
N GLN A 438 15.12 13.10 3.91
CA GLN A 438 13.79 13.68 3.73
C GLN A 438 13.65 15.03 4.47
N LEU A 439 14.15 15.12 5.69
CA LEU A 439 14.17 16.38 6.46
C LEU A 439 15.00 17.46 5.76
N LYS A 440 16.15 17.11 5.17
CA LYS A 440 16.97 18.05 4.38
C LYS A 440 16.23 18.52 3.14
N LYS A 441 15.61 17.61 2.38
CA LYS A 441 14.79 17.96 1.22
C LYS A 441 13.62 18.88 1.62
N TYR A 442 12.99 18.61 2.77
CA TYR A 442 11.90 19.44 3.29
C TYR A 442 12.39 20.85 3.65
N ILE A 443 13.56 21.00 4.28
CA ILE A 443 14.16 22.31 4.55
C ILE A 443 14.48 23.07 3.25
N MET A 444 14.98 22.36 2.22
CA MET A 444 15.24 22.97 0.91
C MET A 444 13.94 23.50 0.30
N LEU A 445 12.86 22.75 0.39
CA LEU A 445 11.54 23.19 -0.09
C LEU A 445 11.02 24.39 0.69
N LEU A 446 11.12 24.36 2.04
CA LEU A 446 10.73 25.49 2.89
C LEU A 446 11.51 26.77 2.60
N ASN A 447 12.72 26.66 2.07
CA ASN A 447 13.53 27.84 1.68
C ASN A 447 13.08 28.49 0.36
N LYS A 448 12.08 27.90 -0.32
CA LYS A 448 11.48 28.40 -1.56
C LYS A 448 10.00 28.73 -1.30
N ASP A 449 9.73 29.82 -0.56
CA ASP A 449 8.38 30.14 -0.05
C ASP A 449 7.32 30.18 -1.16
N GLU A 450 7.58 30.87 -2.27
CA GLU A 450 6.65 30.94 -3.40
C GLU A 450 6.38 29.59 -4.03
N LEU A 451 7.40 28.73 -4.12
CA LEU A 451 7.24 27.38 -4.64
C LEU A 451 6.42 26.51 -3.69
N TYR A 452 6.63 26.65 -2.37
CA TYR A 452 5.86 25.90 -1.37
C TYR A 452 4.37 26.18 -1.52
N GLU A 453 3.94 27.45 -1.52
CA GLU A 453 2.53 27.85 -1.68
C GLU A 453 1.95 27.41 -3.03
N LYS A 454 2.76 27.50 -4.09
CA LYS A 454 2.40 27.07 -5.43
C LYS A 454 2.16 25.56 -5.53
N LEU A 455 2.99 24.74 -4.87
CA LEU A 455 2.83 23.30 -4.81
C LEU A 455 1.61 22.91 -3.97
N GLU A 456 1.39 23.58 -2.84
CA GLU A 456 0.19 23.39 -2.01
C GLU A 456 -1.08 23.67 -2.82
N SER A 457 -1.13 24.80 -3.55
CA SER A 457 -2.23 25.14 -4.44
C SER A 457 -2.43 24.10 -5.55
N ALA A 458 -1.35 23.64 -6.18
CA ALA A 458 -1.44 22.62 -7.23
C ALA A 458 -1.99 21.28 -6.70
N MET A 459 -1.59 20.89 -5.49
CA MET A 459 -2.07 19.66 -4.85
C MET A 459 -3.55 19.74 -4.44
N LEU A 460 -4.02 20.89 -3.99
CA LEU A 460 -5.44 21.13 -3.68
C LEU A 460 -6.34 21.01 -4.92
N ASN A 461 -5.81 21.34 -6.09
CA ASN A 461 -6.51 21.24 -7.39
C ASN A 461 -6.42 19.83 -8.02
N LEU A 462 -5.74 18.89 -7.39
CA LEU A 462 -5.78 17.49 -7.80
C LEU A 462 -7.06 16.83 -7.27
N PRO A 463 -7.61 15.84 -8.00
CA PRO A 463 -8.75 15.06 -7.50
C PRO A 463 -8.42 14.50 -6.11
N LYS A 464 -9.34 14.71 -5.15
CA LYS A 464 -9.17 14.19 -3.78
C LYS A 464 -8.81 12.71 -3.84
N ARG A 465 -7.65 12.38 -3.34
CA ARG A 465 -7.17 11.01 -3.30
C ARG A 465 -7.61 10.38 -2.00
N THR A 466 -8.46 9.37 -2.08
CA THR A 466 -8.51 8.37 -1.02
C THR A 466 -7.24 7.51 -1.11
N PHE A 467 -6.79 6.93 -0.01
CA PHE A 467 -5.54 6.16 0.11
C PHE A 467 -5.45 4.93 -0.82
N LEU A 468 -6.57 4.56 -1.44
CA LEU A 468 -6.68 3.64 -2.56
C LEU A 468 -7.04 4.47 -3.80
N ASN A 469 -6.07 5.16 -4.34
CA ASN A 469 -6.13 6.23 -5.33
C ASN A 469 -6.84 5.94 -6.67
N TYR A 470 -7.64 4.91 -6.74
CA TYR A 470 -8.34 4.46 -7.94
C TYR A 470 -9.86 4.54 -7.82
N ARG A 471 -10.37 4.88 -6.63
CA ARG A 471 -11.78 4.78 -6.32
C ARG A 471 -12.31 6.15 -5.94
N GLU A 472 -13.31 6.63 -6.66
CA GLU A 472 -14.10 7.75 -6.19
C GLU A 472 -14.94 7.28 -5.00
N PRO A 473 -15.05 8.08 -3.93
CA PRO A 473 -15.92 7.74 -2.81
C PRO A 473 -17.37 7.66 -3.28
N LEU A 474 -18.11 6.69 -2.77
CA LEU A 474 -19.55 6.65 -2.95
C LEU A 474 -20.21 7.72 -2.11
N ASN A 475 -21.10 8.48 -2.72
CA ASN A 475 -21.96 9.43 -2.04
C ASN A 475 -23.35 8.78 -1.92
N ILE A 476 -23.63 8.22 -0.75
CA ILE A 476 -24.88 7.54 -0.47
C ILE A 476 -25.79 8.49 0.30
N ARG A 477 -26.97 8.78 -0.24
CA ARG A 477 -27.99 9.56 0.46
C ARG A 477 -28.72 8.64 1.42
N LEU A 478 -28.59 8.93 2.70
CA LEU A 478 -29.31 8.21 3.74
C LEU A 478 -30.71 8.77 3.84
N TYR A 479 -31.70 7.97 3.44
CA TYR A 479 -33.11 8.31 3.62
C TYR A 479 -33.48 8.07 5.09
N GLU A 480 -34.25 8.99 5.67
CA GLU A 480 -34.93 8.72 6.93
C GLU A 480 -35.85 7.51 6.70
N LYS A 481 -35.68 6.45 7.47
CA LYS A 481 -36.71 5.40 7.53
C LYS A 481 -37.84 6.00 8.35
N ASP A 482 -39.00 6.19 7.71
CA ASP A 482 -40.26 6.51 8.35
C ASP A 482 -40.63 5.53 9.46
#